data_d3ea40aa0edb6e7e020544b238713ca9
#
_entry.id   d3ea40aa0edb6e7e020544b238713ca9
#
_cell.length_a   1.000
_cell.length_b   1.000
_cell.length_c   1.000
_cell.angle_alpha   90.00
_cell.angle_beta   90.00
_cell.angle_gamma   90.00
#
_symmetry.space_group_name_H-M   'P 1'
#
loop_
_entity.id
_entity.type
_entity.pdbx_description
1 polymer ?
#
loop_
_entity_poly.entity_id
_entity_poly.type
_entity_poly.pdbx_seq_one_letter_code
_entity_poly.pdbx_strand_id
1 'polypeptide(L)'
;GCFKTALLFFRFLLIIIKGDIMCTAATYKTKDFYFGRTLDYEFSYGDKITITPRNYTFDFKFMGEVKNHYAIIGMAHIANDYPLYYDAMNEKGVCIAGLNFVGNAVYNNPIEGKENVAQFELIAWILCQCENMNDVRNLLEKINITNTPFSDKLPTAQLHYIIADKNDCITLECTKDGMKIYDNKVGVLTNNPPFDMQMFMLNNYMSLSPKQPDNSFAVNIDLKQYSRGMGALGLPGDLSSASRFARVAFTKL
;
A
#
# COMPACT_ATOMS: atom_id res chain seq x y z
N GLY A 1 4.35 -44.03 -15.94
CA GLY A 1 3.88 -42.78 -16.58
C GLY A 1 3.26 -41.79 -15.58
N CYS A 2 2.72 -42.25 -14.47
CA CYS A 2 1.98 -41.41 -13.52
C CYS A 2 2.89 -40.49 -12.62
N PHE A 3 4.07 -40.97 -12.26
CA PHE A 3 4.99 -40.21 -11.40
C PHE A 3 5.66 -39.01 -12.11
N LYS A 4 5.89 -39.06 -13.41
CA LYS A 4 6.45 -37.93 -14.16
C LYS A 4 5.45 -36.80 -14.36
N THR A 5 4.16 -37.10 -14.49
CA THR A 5 3.09 -36.12 -14.65
C THR A 5 2.82 -35.38 -13.35
N ALA A 6 2.85 -36.10 -12.21
CA ALA A 6 2.71 -35.48 -10.87
C ALA A 6 3.90 -34.54 -10.55
N LEU A 7 5.12 -34.91 -10.94
CA LEU A 7 6.31 -34.08 -10.73
C LEU A 7 6.31 -32.81 -11.63
N LEU A 8 5.74 -32.91 -12.84
CA LEU A 8 5.55 -31.75 -13.72
C LEU A 8 4.45 -30.80 -13.18
N PHE A 9 3.37 -31.36 -12.66
CA PHE A 9 2.30 -30.55 -12.01
C PHE A 9 2.81 -29.86 -10.76
N PHE A 10 3.64 -30.54 -9.94
CA PHE A 10 4.27 -29.93 -8.76
C PHE A 10 5.30 -28.88 -9.15
N ARG A 11 6.06 -29.06 -10.22
CA ARG A 11 6.96 -28.03 -10.74
C ARG A 11 6.20 -26.85 -11.37
N PHE A 12 5.09 -27.07 -12.01
CA PHE A 12 4.23 -26.01 -12.54
C PHE A 12 3.54 -25.25 -11.40
N LEU A 13 3.09 -25.94 -10.35
CA LEU A 13 2.54 -25.32 -9.14
C LEU A 13 3.61 -24.54 -8.36
N LEU A 14 4.85 -25.03 -8.29
CA LEU A 14 6.00 -24.33 -7.68
C LEU A 14 6.47 -23.12 -8.51
N ILE A 15 6.27 -23.12 -9.83
CA ILE A 15 6.54 -21.96 -10.69
C ILE A 15 5.45 -20.90 -10.54
N ILE A 16 4.22 -21.30 -10.25
CA ILE A 16 3.10 -20.36 -9.92
C ILE A 16 3.25 -19.79 -8.50
N ILE A 17 3.95 -20.49 -7.59
CA ILE A 17 4.18 -20.06 -6.19
C ILE A 17 5.46 -19.22 -6.04
N LYS A 18 6.30 -19.10 -7.06
CA LYS A 18 7.29 -18.02 -7.17
C LYS A 18 6.59 -16.74 -7.63
N GLY A 19 5.51 -16.41 -6.95
CA GLY A 19 4.75 -15.20 -7.18
C GLY A 19 5.54 -14.01 -6.67
N ASP A 20 5.66 -13.00 -7.50
CA ASP A 20 6.12 -11.69 -7.10
C ASP A 20 5.37 -11.24 -5.86
N ILE A 21 6.07 -10.59 -4.92
CA ILE A 21 5.49 -10.01 -3.71
C ILE A 21 4.32 -9.11 -4.11
N MET A 22 3.10 -9.51 -3.73
CA MET A 22 1.87 -8.85 -4.13
C MET A 22 1.18 -8.25 -2.92
N CYS A 23 1.13 -6.93 -2.84
CA CYS A 23 0.41 -6.23 -1.79
C CYS A 23 -0.79 -5.49 -2.37
N THR A 24 -1.85 -5.41 -1.59
CA THR A 24 -3.02 -4.58 -1.89
C THR A 24 -3.48 -3.92 -0.61
N ALA A 25 -3.61 -2.61 -0.61
CA ALA A 25 -4.18 -1.88 0.52
C ALA A 25 -5.43 -1.12 0.08
N ALA A 26 -6.40 -1.02 0.96
CA ALA A 26 -7.63 -0.30 0.71
C ALA A 26 -8.21 0.32 1.98
N THR A 27 -8.84 1.48 1.80
CA THR A 27 -9.72 2.08 2.79
C THR A 27 -11.17 1.72 2.45
N TYR A 28 -12.00 1.57 3.45
CA TYR A 28 -13.44 1.40 3.24
C TYR A 28 -14.21 2.18 4.32
N LYS A 29 -15.19 2.95 3.90
CA LYS A 29 -15.99 3.78 4.81
C LYS A 29 -17.47 3.45 4.67
N THR A 30 -18.08 3.11 5.79
CA THR A 30 -19.52 2.97 5.94
C THR A 30 -19.96 3.93 7.08
N LYS A 31 -20.65 3.41 8.09
CA LYS A 31 -20.81 4.08 9.38
C LYS A 31 -19.46 4.26 10.06
N ASP A 32 -18.60 3.24 9.96
CA ASP A 32 -17.25 3.22 10.51
C ASP A 32 -16.22 3.26 9.39
N PHE A 33 -14.96 3.54 9.74
CA PHE A 33 -13.82 3.55 8.83
C PHE A 33 -12.97 2.28 9.03
N TYR A 34 -12.59 1.69 7.92
CA TYR A 34 -11.75 0.50 7.87
C TYR A 34 -10.54 0.77 6.99
N PHE A 35 -9.39 0.30 7.45
CA PHE A 35 -8.15 0.29 6.71
C PHE A 35 -7.59 -1.13 6.74
N GLY A 36 -7.27 -1.69 5.59
CA GLY A 36 -6.76 -3.05 5.49
C GLY A 36 -5.74 -3.22 4.37
N ARG A 37 -4.87 -4.21 4.55
CA ARG A 37 -3.94 -4.60 3.50
C ARG A 37 -3.72 -6.11 3.49
N THR A 38 -3.36 -6.66 2.33
CA THR A 38 -2.73 -7.97 2.20
C THR A 38 -1.22 -7.79 2.20
N LEU A 39 -0.52 -8.60 3.00
CA LEU A 39 0.94 -8.63 3.08
C LEU A 39 1.41 -9.98 2.55
N ASP A 40 1.81 -10.01 1.28
CA ASP A 40 2.21 -11.23 0.61
C ASP A 40 3.72 -11.25 0.46
N TYR A 41 4.38 -12.16 1.19
CA TYR A 41 5.81 -12.44 1.14
C TYR A 41 6.07 -13.90 0.82
N GLU A 42 7.20 -14.20 0.20
CA GLU A 42 7.63 -15.56 -0.10
C GLU A 42 7.97 -16.37 1.18
N PHE A 43 8.30 -15.68 2.26
CA PHE A 43 8.65 -16.27 3.56
C PHE A 43 8.38 -15.28 4.71
N SER A 44 8.18 -15.78 5.92
CA SER A 44 7.98 -14.94 7.10
C SER A 44 9.31 -14.42 7.64
N TYR A 45 9.35 -13.13 7.94
CA TYR A 45 10.42 -12.49 8.70
C TYR A 45 10.21 -12.59 10.23
N GLY A 46 9.24 -13.39 10.68
CA GLY A 46 8.83 -13.46 12.08
C GLY A 46 7.95 -12.28 12.49
N ASP A 47 7.09 -11.87 11.58
CA ASP A 47 6.19 -10.74 11.73
C ASP A 47 5.24 -10.93 12.91
N LYS A 48 4.97 -9.85 13.65
CA LYS A 48 4.14 -9.86 14.84
C LYS A 48 3.20 -8.67 14.86
N ILE A 49 2.01 -8.87 15.42
CA ILE A 49 1.18 -7.76 15.87
C ILE A 49 1.90 -7.10 17.04
N THR A 50 2.25 -5.84 16.86
CA THR A 50 3.07 -5.09 17.79
C THR A 50 2.31 -3.86 18.28
N ILE A 51 2.27 -3.69 19.61
CA ILE A 51 1.73 -2.51 20.26
C ILE A 51 2.90 -1.71 20.83
N THR A 52 3.04 -0.46 20.42
CA THR A 52 3.98 0.49 21.01
C THR A 52 3.21 1.45 21.90
N PRO A 53 3.34 1.36 23.23
CA PRO A 53 2.63 2.23 24.16
C PRO A 53 3.16 3.67 24.09
N ARG A 54 2.38 4.64 24.59
CA ARG A 54 2.70 6.09 24.53
C ARG A 54 4.05 6.48 25.13
N ASN A 55 4.59 5.69 26.02
CA ASN A 55 5.86 5.93 26.72
C ASN A 55 7.01 5.03 26.25
N TYR A 56 6.84 4.31 25.17
CA TYR A 56 7.94 3.62 24.52
C TYR A 56 8.91 4.68 23.96
N THR A 57 10.21 4.50 24.14
CA THR A 57 11.19 5.44 23.58
C THR A 57 11.59 5.01 22.19
N PHE A 58 11.21 5.80 21.19
CA PHE A 58 11.80 5.69 19.87
C PHE A 58 13.10 6.46 19.82
N ASP A 59 14.16 5.84 19.31
CA ASP A 59 15.42 6.50 18.98
C ASP A 59 15.55 6.59 17.46
N PHE A 60 15.17 7.75 16.91
CA PHE A 60 15.20 8.02 15.48
C PHE A 60 16.60 8.47 15.04
N LYS A 61 17.11 7.92 13.96
CA LYS A 61 18.49 8.11 13.49
C LYS A 61 18.93 9.56 13.35
N PHE A 62 18.03 10.46 12.99
CA PHE A 62 18.35 11.86 12.77
C PHE A 62 17.56 12.80 13.69
N MET A 63 16.47 12.33 14.26
CA MET A 63 15.52 13.15 15.03
C MET A 63 15.68 12.94 16.54
N GLY A 64 16.54 11.97 16.96
CA GLY A 64 16.80 11.66 18.35
C GLY A 64 15.65 10.94 19.05
N GLU A 65 15.68 10.93 20.39
CA GLU A 65 14.71 10.21 21.21
C GLU A 65 13.36 10.92 21.31
N VAL A 66 12.30 10.14 21.05
CA VAL A 66 10.90 10.54 21.29
C VAL A 66 10.30 9.64 22.34
N LYS A 67 10.04 10.19 23.55
CA LYS A 67 9.56 9.46 24.75
C LYS A 67 8.06 9.57 24.99
N ASN A 68 7.42 10.56 24.38
CA ASN A 68 5.97 10.77 24.51
C ASN A 68 5.38 10.91 23.12
N HIS A 69 4.54 9.97 22.76
CA HIS A 69 3.92 9.91 21.44
C HIS A 69 2.57 9.18 21.51
N TYR A 70 1.81 9.15 20.43
CA TYR A 70 0.58 8.36 20.37
C TYR A 70 0.91 6.87 20.39
N ALA A 71 0.05 6.09 21.05
CA ALA A 71 0.14 4.64 21.01
C ALA A 71 -0.10 4.15 19.57
N ILE A 72 0.69 3.16 19.16
CA ILE A 72 0.69 2.59 17.80
C ILE A 72 0.42 1.09 17.90
N ILE A 73 -0.41 0.59 16.99
CA ILE A 73 -0.61 -0.85 16.77
C ILE A 73 -0.45 -1.18 15.29
N GLY A 74 0.27 -2.23 14.98
CA GLY A 74 0.47 -2.65 13.59
C GLY A 74 1.18 -3.98 13.46
N MET A 75 1.42 -4.37 12.22
CA MET A 75 2.26 -5.52 11.88
C MET A 75 3.70 -5.05 11.75
N ALA A 76 4.63 -5.67 12.47
CA ALA A 76 6.03 -5.31 12.46
C ALA A 76 6.98 -6.50 12.53
N HIS A 77 8.16 -6.34 11.97
CA HIS A 77 9.33 -7.13 12.30
C HIS A 77 10.08 -6.44 13.45
N ILE A 78 10.37 -7.18 14.52
CA ILE A 78 11.12 -6.64 15.67
C ILE A 78 12.59 -6.95 15.49
N ALA A 79 13.40 -5.92 15.36
CA ALA A 79 14.85 -6.03 15.27
C ALA A 79 15.51 -5.09 16.29
N ASN A 80 16.38 -5.63 17.17
CA ASN A 80 17.06 -4.87 18.22
C ASN A 80 16.07 -4.05 19.08
N ASP A 81 14.97 -4.67 19.49
CA ASP A 81 13.86 -4.05 20.23
C ASP A 81 13.16 -2.89 19.51
N TYR A 82 13.48 -2.63 18.22
CA TYR A 82 12.85 -1.62 17.40
C TYR A 82 11.78 -2.24 16.50
N PRO A 83 10.54 -1.69 16.50
CA PRO A 83 9.46 -2.18 15.64
C PRO A 83 9.58 -1.59 14.21
N LEU A 84 9.99 -2.42 13.27
CA LEU A 84 9.98 -2.11 11.84
C LEU A 84 8.57 -2.39 11.30
N TYR A 85 7.71 -1.38 11.31
CA TYR A 85 6.32 -1.51 10.89
C TYR A 85 6.20 -1.67 9.37
N TYR A 86 5.37 -2.61 8.93
CA TYR A 86 4.90 -2.75 7.55
C TYR A 86 3.64 -1.93 7.30
N ASP A 87 2.76 -1.94 8.28
CA ASP A 87 1.53 -1.17 8.39
C ASP A 87 1.19 -0.96 9.86
N ALA A 88 0.56 0.15 10.16
CA ALA A 88 0.14 0.45 11.52
C ALA A 88 -0.94 1.54 11.53
N MET A 89 -1.57 1.69 12.68
CA MET A 89 -2.41 2.83 13.02
C MET A 89 -2.05 3.35 14.41
N ASN A 90 -2.27 4.64 14.61
CA ASN A 90 -2.18 5.22 15.95
C ASN A 90 -3.57 5.34 16.62
N GLU A 91 -3.57 5.64 17.89
CA GLU A 91 -4.79 5.81 18.71
C GLU A 91 -5.70 6.97 18.28
N LYS A 92 -5.22 7.86 17.39
CA LYS A 92 -5.99 8.96 16.79
C LYS A 92 -6.71 8.55 15.51
N GLY A 93 -6.38 7.38 14.98
CA GLY A 93 -7.01 6.81 13.79
C GLY A 93 -6.30 7.13 12.46
N VAL A 94 -5.08 7.65 12.50
CA VAL A 94 -4.22 7.74 11.32
C VAL A 94 -3.65 6.35 11.05
N CYS A 95 -3.82 5.87 9.81
CA CYS A 95 -3.35 4.57 9.33
C CYS A 95 -2.33 4.76 8.21
N ILE A 96 -1.33 3.89 8.14
CA ILE A 96 -0.34 3.88 7.07
C ILE A 96 0.09 2.45 6.74
N ALA A 97 0.29 2.16 5.46
CA ALA A 97 0.90 0.92 5.00
C ALA A 97 1.94 1.20 3.91
N GLY A 98 3.07 0.51 4.01
CA GLY A 98 4.10 0.47 2.97
C GLY A 98 3.91 -0.74 2.07
N LEU A 99 3.91 -0.53 0.75
CA LEU A 99 3.78 -1.56 -0.27
C LEU A 99 5.00 -1.54 -1.19
N ASN A 100 5.40 -2.70 -1.71
CA ASN A 100 6.55 -2.79 -2.61
C ASN A 100 6.39 -1.95 -3.87
N PHE A 101 7.44 -1.16 -4.14
CA PHE A 101 7.52 -0.23 -5.26
C PHE A 101 8.89 -0.36 -5.97
N VAL A 102 9.27 -1.61 -6.21
CA VAL A 102 10.59 -2.01 -6.69
C VAL A 102 10.91 -1.39 -8.04
N GLY A 103 12.10 -0.82 -8.17
CA GLY A 103 12.58 -0.16 -9.38
C GLY A 103 12.07 1.27 -9.59
N ASN A 104 11.14 1.75 -8.76
CA ASN A 104 10.60 3.11 -8.83
C ASN A 104 10.97 3.95 -7.60
N ALA A 105 11.06 3.33 -6.42
CA ALA A 105 11.39 4.06 -5.21
C ALA A 105 12.83 4.58 -5.21
N VAL A 106 13.00 5.87 -4.98
CA VAL A 106 14.29 6.55 -4.84
C VAL A 106 14.23 7.47 -3.62
N TYR A 107 15.14 7.26 -2.68
CA TYR A 107 15.27 8.10 -1.50
C TYR A 107 16.55 8.91 -1.55
N ASN A 108 16.55 10.07 -0.92
CA ASN A 108 17.67 10.99 -0.93
C ASN A 108 18.72 10.61 0.13
N ASN A 109 19.91 11.17 -0.01
CA ASN A 109 20.82 11.29 1.11
C ASN A 109 20.27 12.30 2.14
N PRO A 110 20.73 12.28 3.39
CA PRO A 110 20.39 13.32 4.36
C PRO A 110 20.71 14.72 3.80
N ILE A 111 19.78 15.66 4.00
CA ILE A 111 19.89 17.06 3.52
C ILE A 111 20.03 17.95 4.75
N GLU A 112 21.05 18.78 4.78
CA GLU A 112 21.27 19.76 5.84
C GLU A 112 20.10 20.77 5.92
N GLY A 113 19.63 21.05 7.12
CA GLY A 113 18.49 21.95 7.37
C GLY A 113 17.11 21.35 7.09
N LYS A 114 17.01 20.06 6.74
CA LYS A 114 15.74 19.32 6.62
C LYS A 114 15.55 18.36 7.79
N GLU A 115 14.31 18.06 8.12
CA GLU A 115 13.96 16.96 9.00
C GLU A 115 14.22 15.63 8.26
N ASN A 116 15.37 15.01 8.49
CA ASN A 116 15.72 13.75 7.84
C ASN A 116 15.08 12.58 8.59
N VAL A 117 14.37 11.72 7.87
CA VAL A 117 13.72 10.52 8.42
C VAL A 117 14.19 9.32 7.61
N ALA A 118 14.77 8.32 8.24
CA ALA A 118 15.13 7.11 7.54
C ALA A 118 13.87 6.39 7.03
N GLN A 119 13.96 5.78 5.86
CA GLN A 119 12.79 5.16 5.22
C GLN A 119 12.06 4.18 6.15
N PHE A 120 12.80 3.35 6.89
CA PHE A 120 12.22 2.36 7.81
C PHE A 120 11.53 2.99 9.04
N GLU A 121 11.82 4.25 9.36
CA GLU A 121 11.25 5.02 10.47
C GLU A 121 9.97 5.76 10.09
N LEU A 122 9.68 5.93 8.79
CA LEU A 122 8.63 6.80 8.30
C LEU A 122 7.25 6.51 8.91
N ILE A 123 6.88 5.23 9.02
CA ILE A 123 5.60 4.81 9.62
C ILE A 123 5.54 5.24 11.08
N ALA A 124 6.55 4.91 11.87
CA ALA A 124 6.61 5.29 13.28
C ALA A 124 6.65 6.82 13.44
N TRP A 125 7.47 7.51 12.64
CA TRP A 125 7.62 8.97 12.71
C TRP A 125 6.30 9.71 12.48
N ILE A 126 5.53 9.32 11.47
CA ILE A 126 4.20 9.91 11.20
C ILE A 126 3.23 9.57 12.34
N LEU A 127 3.15 8.31 12.74
CA LEU A 127 2.15 7.86 13.71
C LEU A 127 2.40 8.33 15.14
N CYS A 128 3.65 8.64 15.47
CA CYS A 128 4.01 9.20 16.77
C CYS A 128 3.37 10.57 17.04
N GLN A 129 3.14 11.38 16.01
CA GLN A 129 2.87 12.81 16.20
C GLN A 129 1.65 13.35 15.44
N CYS A 130 1.13 12.65 14.43
CA CYS A 130 0.00 13.14 13.63
C CYS A 130 -1.34 12.67 14.21
N GLU A 131 -2.27 13.60 14.45
CA GLU A 131 -3.64 13.28 14.91
C GLU A 131 -4.61 13.03 13.76
N ASN A 132 -4.33 13.60 12.58
CA ASN A 132 -5.19 13.59 11.41
C ASN A 132 -4.38 13.79 10.13
N MET A 133 -5.04 13.72 8.97
CA MET A 133 -4.38 13.85 7.68
C MET A 133 -3.84 15.25 7.39
N ASN A 134 -4.36 16.32 8.02
CA ASN A 134 -3.77 17.65 7.86
C ASN A 134 -2.38 17.71 8.51
N ASP A 135 -2.22 17.10 9.69
CA ASP A 135 -0.92 17.01 10.35
C ASP A 135 0.07 16.19 9.50
N VAL A 136 -0.39 15.08 8.90
CA VAL A 136 0.41 14.26 7.97
C VAL A 136 0.91 15.09 6.79
N ARG A 137 0.02 15.84 6.12
CA ARG A 137 0.39 16.67 4.98
C ARG A 137 1.42 17.74 5.36
N ASN A 138 1.19 18.43 6.48
CA ASN A 138 2.12 19.46 6.99
C ASN A 138 3.48 18.87 7.37
N LEU A 139 3.51 17.65 7.90
CA LEU A 139 4.75 16.94 8.23
C LEU A 139 5.52 16.56 6.98
N LEU A 140 4.83 15.99 5.98
CA LEU A 140 5.45 15.55 4.72
C LEU A 140 6.11 16.69 3.93
N GLU A 141 5.64 17.93 4.08
CA GLU A 141 6.28 19.12 3.44
C GLU A 141 7.67 19.45 4.04
N LYS A 142 7.92 19.05 5.29
CA LYS A 142 9.13 19.39 6.04
C LYS A 142 10.19 18.32 5.97
N ILE A 143 9.79 17.05 5.87
CA ILE A 143 10.70 15.92 5.95
C ILE A 143 11.46 15.65 4.65
N ASN A 144 12.61 15.03 4.80
CA ASN A 144 13.36 14.38 3.74
C ASN A 144 13.46 12.88 4.10
N ILE A 145 12.90 12.01 3.27
CA ILE A 145 12.98 10.57 3.47
C ILE A 145 14.33 10.09 2.92
N THR A 146 15.14 9.47 3.79
CA THR A 146 16.53 9.15 3.46
C THR A 146 16.73 7.68 3.11
N ASN A 147 17.75 7.46 2.27
CA ASN A 147 18.25 6.13 1.90
C ASN A 147 19.17 5.56 3.01
N THR A 148 18.75 5.68 4.25
CA THR A 148 19.52 5.19 5.40
C THR A 148 19.00 3.83 5.83
N PRO A 149 19.80 2.75 5.75
CA PRO A 149 19.36 1.42 6.14
C PRO A 149 19.23 1.29 7.66
N PHE A 150 18.41 0.36 8.10
CA PHE A 150 18.37 -0.02 9.53
C PHE A 150 19.70 -0.65 9.96
N SER A 151 20.20 -1.58 9.16
CA SER A 151 21.50 -2.25 9.34
C SER A 151 21.99 -2.82 8.00
N ASP A 152 23.22 -3.35 7.97
CA ASP A 152 23.77 -4.01 6.76
C ASP A 152 22.94 -5.21 6.29
N LYS A 153 22.22 -5.86 7.23
CA LYS A 153 21.35 -7.01 6.94
C LYS A 153 19.92 -6.61 6.57
N LEU A 154 19.52 -5.40 6.90
CA LEU A 154 18.20 -4.85 6.64
C LEU A 154 18.37 -3.53 5.87
N PRO A 155 18.58 -3.62 4.55
CA PRO A 155 18.75 -2.45 3.69
C PRO A 155 17.44 -1.67 3.55
N THR A 156 17.52 -0.48 2.98
CA THR A 156 16.36 0.36 2.69
C THR A 156 15.41 -0.36 1.74
N ALA A 157 14.15 -0.48 2.14
CA ALA A 157 13.12 -1.11 1.35
C ALA A 157 12.55 -0.15 0.30
N GLN A 158 12.33 -0.63 -0.91
CA GLN A 158 11.72 0.15 -1.98
C GLN A 158 10.19 0.12 -1.85
N LEU A 159 9.64 1.12 -1.19
CA LEU A 159 8.21 1.21 -0.86
C LEU A 159 7.59 2.49 -1.38
N HIS A 160 6.27 2.44 -1.58
CA HIS A 160 5.37 3.57 -1.58
C HIS A 160 4.30 3.36 -0.50
N TYR A 161 3.57 4.40 -0.16
CA TYR A 161 2.72 4.36 1.02
C TYR A 161 1.30 4.85 0.72
N ILE A 162 0.33 4.19 1.32
CA ILE A 162 -1.03 4.71 1.49
C ILE A 162 -1.18 5.17 2.93
N ILE A 163 -1.64 6.41 3.12
CA ILE A 163 -1.83 7.02 4.43
C ILE A 163 -3.25 7.56 4.46
N ALA A 164 -3.99 7.25 5.51
CA ALA A 164 -5.40 7.63 5.59
C ALA A 164 -5.89 7.80 7.03
N ASP A 165 -6.93 8.60 7.17
CA ASP A 165 -7.84 8.59 8.31
C ASP A 165 -9.30 8.43 7.82
N LYS A 166 -10.26 8.59 8.70
CA LYS A 166 -11.69 8.51 8.36
C LYS A 166 -12.17 9.56 7.35
N ASN A 167 -11.39 10.61 7.06
CA ASN A 167 -11.79 11.77 6.26
C ASN A 167 -11.01 11.92 4.96
N ASP A 168 -9.75 11.47 4.93
CA ASP A 168 -8.84 11.70 3.80
C ASP A 168 -7.93 10.49 3.57
N CYS A 169 -7.42 10.38 2.34
CA CYS A 169 -6.48 9.35 1.93
C CYS A 169 -5.50 9.90 0.90
N ILE A 170 -4.22 9.64 1.11
CA ILE A 170 -3.15 10.01 0.18
C ILE A 170 -2.31 8.80 -0.21
N THR A 171 -1.64 8.90 -1.35
CA THR A 171 -0.52 8.05 -1.74
C THR A 171 0.75 8.85 -1.74
N LEU A 172 1.78 8.35 -1.07
CA LEU A 172 3.11 8.95 -1.00
C LEU A 172 4.09 8.08 -1.80
N GLU A 173 4.75 8.69 -2.77
CA GLU A 173 5.77 8.06 -3.61
C GLU A 173 7.03 8.92 -3.66
N CYS A 174 8.18 8.29 -3.38
CA CYS A 174 9.50 8.88 -3.60
C CYS A 174 10.09 8.26 -4.86
N THR A 175 10.26 9.05 -5.90
CA THR A 175 10.79 8.60 -7.20
C THR A 175 12.03 9.41 -7.59
N LYS A 176 12.65 9.10 -8.72
CA LYS A 176 13.75 9.89 -9.28
C LYS A 176 13.38 11.37 -9.50
N ASP A 177 12.09 11.67 -9.66
CA ASP A 177 11.57 13.01 -9.87
C ASP A 177 11.20 13.72 -8.55
N GLY A 178 11.56 13.12 -7.41
CA GLY A 178 11.31 13.61 -6.06
C GLY A 178 10.13 12.95 -5.36
N MET A 179 9.79 13.50 -4.20
CA MET A 179 8.67 13.05 -3.38
C MET A 179 7.36 13.63 -3.93
N LYS A 180 6.38 12.76 -4.16
CA LYS A 180 5.05 13.10 -4.66
C LYS A 180 3.98 12.66 -3.68
N ILE A 181 3.02 13.53 -3.42
CA ILE A 181 1.85 13.28 -2.58
C ILE A 181 0.62 13.39 -3.49
N TYR A 182 -0.11 12.30 -3.63
CA TYR A 182 -1.33 12.24 -4.44
C TYR A 182 -2.56 12.16 -3.56
N ASP A 183 -3.59 12.93 -3.86
CA ASP A 183 -4.92 12.72 -3.30
C ASP A 183 -5.47 11.39 -3.81
N ASN A 184 -5.63 10.43 -2.92
CA ASN A 184 -6.09 9.10 -3.29
C ASN A 184 -7.59 8.94 -3.03
N LYS A 185 -8.40 9.54 -3.89
CA LYS A 185 -9.87 9.49 -3.80
C LYS A 185 -10.44 8.07 -3.96
N VAL A 186 -9.70 7.18 -4.62
CA VAL A 186 -10.07 5.76 -4.75
C VAL A 186 -9.84 5.02 -3.44
N GLY A 187 -8.84 5.45 -2.65
CA GLY A 187 -8.46 4.81 -1.39
C GLY A 187 -7.98 3.38 -1.58
N VAL A 188 -7.24 3.13 -2.66
CA VAL A 188 -6.62 1.84 -3.00
C VAL A 188 -5.16 2.08 -3.38
N LEU A 189 -4.28 1.19 -2.99
CA LEU A 189 -2.90 1.13 -3.47
C LEU A 189 -2.51 -0.34 -3.65
N THR A 190 -1.79 -0.61 -4.73
CA THR A 190 -1.20 -1.93 -5.01
C THR A 190 0.32 -1.79 -5.11
N ASN A 191 0.96 -2.38 -6.11
CA ASN A 191 2.39 -2.26 -6.34
C ASN A 191 2.66 -1.38 -7.58
N ASN A 192 3.71 -1.68 -8.37
CA ASN A 192 3.96 -1.03 -9.67
C ASN A 192 2.75 -1.14 -10.63
N PRO A 193 2.55 -0.17 -11.53
CA PRO A 193 3.33 1.03 -11.76
C PRO A 193 3.04 2.15 -10.75
N PRO A 194 3.65 3.37 -10.89
CA PRO A 194 3.32 4.54 -10.09
C PRO A 194 1.82 4.86 -10.03
N PHE A 195 1.39 5.49 -8.96
CA PHE A 195 -0.03 5.72 -8.66
C PHE A 195 -0.76 6.53 -9.73
N ASP A 196 -0.13 7.55 -10.29
CA ASP A 196 -0.68 8.37 -11.38
C ASP A 196 -0.95 7.53 -12.64
N MET A 197 -0.07 6.56 -12.94
CA MET A 197 -0.27 5.62 -14.03
C MET A 197 -1.42 4.64 -13.72
N GLN A 198 -1.53 4.15 -12.49
CA GLN A 198 -2.65 3.29 -12.09
C GLN A 198 -3.99 4.04 -12.21
N MET A 199 -4.01 5.30 -11.78
CA MET A 199 -5.19 6.16 -11.95
C MET A 199 -5.52 6.41 -13.43
N PHE A 200 -4.50 6.65 -14.27
CA PHE A 200 -4.71 6.77 -15.71
C PHE A 200 -5.30 5.50 -16.34
N MET A 201 -4.83 4.32 -15.91
CA MET A 201 -5.32 3.03 -16.42
C MET A 201 -6.79 2.76 -16.09
N LEU A 202 -7.34 3.37 -15.02
CA LEU A 202 -8.77 3.26 -14.72
C LEU A 202 -9.68 3.79 -15.85
N ASN A 203 -9.16 4.65 -16.73
CA ASN A 203 -9.91 5.11 -17.90
C ASN A 203 -10.36 3.96 -18.82
N ASN A 204 -9.62 2.85 -18.83
CA ASN A 204 -9.99 1.66 -19.60
C ASN A 204 -11.26 0.97 -19.09
N TYR A 205 -11.67 1.28 -17.88
CA TYR A 205 -12.76 0.62 -17.14
C TYR A 205 -13.96 1.53 -16.90
N MET A 206 -14.04 2.71 -17.57
CA MET A 206 -15.14 3.67 -17.41
C MET A 206 -16.51 3.11 -17.78
N SER A 207 -16.56 2.06 -18.60
CA SER A 207 -17.81 1.40 -19.00
C SER A 207 -18.32 0.39 -17.97
N LEU A 208 -17.51 0.02 -16.99
CA LEU A 208 -17.92 -0.92 -15.94
C LEU A 208 -19.00 -0.31 -15.06
N SER A 209 -20.00 -1.13 -14.73
CA SER A 209 -21.14 -0.72 -13.92
C SER A 209 -21.67 -1.88 -13.09
N PRO A 210 -22.18 -1.65 -11.87
CA PRO A 210 -22.98 -2.66 -11.15
C PRO A 210 -24.36 -2.88 -11.78
N LYS A 211 -24.80 -1.97 -12.68
CA LYS A 211 -26.08 -2.08 -13.41
C LYS A 211 -25.91 -3.02 -14.61
N GLN A 212 -27.02 -3.63 -15.02
CA GLN A 212 -27.08 -4.38 -16.27
C GLN A 212 -26.92 -3.43 -17.46
N PRO A 213 -26.18 -3.84 -18.51
CA PRO A 213 -25.99 -3.01 -19.70
C PRO A 213 -27.23 -3.01 -20.57
N ASP A 214 -27.53 -1.89 -21.20
CA ASP A 214 -28.44 -1.81 -22.33
C ASP A 214 -27.71 -2.11 -23.64
N ASN A 215 -28.46 -2.50 -24.69
CA ASN A 215 -27.85 -2.71 -25.99
C ASN A 215 -27.48 -1.36 -26.64
N SER A 216 -26.25 -0.93 -26.41
CA SER A 216 -25.65 0.23 -27.10
C SER A 216 -24.72 -0.16 -28.25
N PHE A 217 -24.51 -1.47 -28.48
CA PHE A 217 -23.59 -1.96 -29.50
C PHE A 217 -24.14 -1.84 -30.91
N ALA A 218 -25.40 -2.30 -31.12
CA ALA A 218 -26.07 -2.21 -32.41
C ALA A 218 -27.58 -2.15 -32.22
N VAL A 219 -28.19 -1.05 -32.66
CA VAL A 219 -29.64 -0.79 -32.48
C VAL A 219 -30.54 -1.71 -33.32
N ASN A 220 -30.02 -2.30 -34.39
CA ASN A 220 -30.75 -3.17 -35.32
C ASN A 220 -30.54 -4.67 -35.02
N ILE A 221 -29.83 -5.01 -33.94
CA ILE A 221 -29.63 -6.38 -33.49
C ILE A 221 -30.26 -6.53 -32.10
N ASP A 222 -31.17 -7.51 -31.94
CA ASP A 222 -31.83 -7.79 -30.67
C ASP A 222 -30.88 -8.55 -29.73
N LEU A 223 -30.03 -7.80 -29.03
CA LEU A 223 -29.13 -8.33 -28.00
C LEU A 223 -29.77 -8.19 -26.63
N LYS A 224 -29.79 -9.30 -25.88
CA LYS A 224 -30.41 -9.38 -24.55
C LYS A 224 -29.41 -9.84 -23.49
N GLN A 225 -29.64 -9.35 -22.31
CA GLN A 225 -28.90 -9.79 -21.11
C GLN A 225 -29.24 -11.27 -20.87
N TYR A 226 -28.23 -12.13 -20.74
CA TYR A 226 -28.40 -13.57 -20.49
C TYR A 226 -28.14 -13.97 -19.03
N SER A 227 -27.53 -13.07 -18.23
CA SER A 227 -27.23 -13.28 -16.80
C SER A 227 -27.13 -11.97 -16.03
N ARG A 228 -27.12 -12.05 -14.70
CA ARG A 228 -26.81 -10.89 -13.84
C ARG A 228 -25.31 -10.59 -13.86
N GLY A 229 -24.93 -9.33 -13.56
CA GLY A 229 -23.55 -8.90 -13.45
C GLY A 229 -22.86 -8.57 -14.77
N MET A 230 -23.59 -8.52 -15.89
CA MET A 230 -23.01 -8.23 -17.21
C MET A 230 -22.43 -6.83 -17.34
N GLY A 231 -22.80 -5.88 -16.47
CA GLY A 231 -22.19 -4.56 -16.44
C GLY A 231 -20.70 -4.57 -16.00
N ALA A 232 -20.24 -5.67 -15.41
CA ALA A 232 -18.84 -5.87 -15.05
C ALA A 232 -18.03 -6.65 -16.11
N LEU A 233 -18.60 -6.87 -17.31
CA LEU A 233 -17.83 -7.50 -18.39
C LEU A 233 -16.61 -6.65 -18.76
N GLY A 234 -15.44 -7.29 -18.75
CA GLY A 234 -14.15 -6.61 -18.94
C GLY A 234 -13.42 -6.24 -17.65
N LEU A 235 -14.02 -6.50 -16.47
CA LEU A 235 -13.27 -6.38 -15.23
C LEU A 235 -12.08 -7.36 -15.24
N PRO A 236 -10.82 -6.90 -15.03
CA PRO A 236 -9.65 -7.76 -15.21
C PRO A 236 -9.58 -8.84 -14.12
N GLY A 237 -9.28 -10.08 -14.49
CA GLY A 237 -9.25 -11.23 -13.59
C GLY A 237 -7.84 -11.68 -13.15
N ASP A 238 -6.80 -11.20 -13.81
CA ASP A 238 -5.41 -11.58 -13.50
C ASP A 238 -4.90 -10.97 -12.18
N LEU A 239 -3.74 -11.45 -11.70
CA LEU A 239 -3.16 -11.06 -10.40
C LEU A 239 -2.19 -9.88 -10.50
N SER A 240 -2.00 -9.26 -11.67
CA SER A 240 -1.13 -8.10 -11.82
C SER A 240 -1.58 -6.94 -10.91
N SER A 241 -0.64 -6.09 -10.57
CA SER A 241 -0.89 -4.95 -9.67
C SER A 241 -1.99 -4.03 -10.22
N ALA A 242 -1.93 -3.68 -11.51
CA ALA A 242 -2.92 -2.82 -12.15
C ALA A 242 -4.33 -3.45 -12.18
N SER A 243 -4.40 -4.77 -12.43
CA SER A 243 -5.67 -5.50 -12.44
C SER A 243 -6.27 -5.61 -11.04
N ARG A 244 -5.44 -5.83 -10.01
CA ARG A 244 -5.88 -5.81 -8.61
C ARG A 244 -6.37 -4.43 -8.21
N PHE A 245 -5.66 -3.37 -8.61
CA PHE A 245 -6.08 -1.99 -8.38
C PHE A 245 -7.48 -1.72 -8.97
N ALA A 246 -7.69 -2.04 -10.24
CA ALA A 246 -8.96 -1.86 -10.92
C ALA A 246 -10.10 -2.65 -10.27
N ARG A 247 -9.86 -3.94 -9.90
CA ARG A 247 -10.87 -4.77 -9.23
C ARG A 247 -11.29 -4.20 -7.88
N VAL A 248 -10.31 -3.82 -7.04
CA VAL A 248 -10.60 -3.28 -5.71
C VAL A 248 -11.30 -1.93 -5.83
N ALA A 249 -10.86 -1.07 -6.76
CA ALA A 249 -11.52 0.20 -7.05
C ALA A 249 -12.99 -0.01 -7.45
N PHE A 250 -13.27 -0.90 -8.40
CA PHE A 250 -14.63 -1.20 -8.86
C PHE A 250 -15.49 -1.81 -7.75
N THR A 251 -14.94 -2.69 -6.92
CA THR A 251 -15.70 -3.33 -5.85
C THR A 251 -16.06 -2.37 -4.73
N LYS A 252 -15.22 -1.34 -4.53
CA LYS A 252 -15.35 -0.37 -3.45
C LYS A 252 -16.25 0.81 -3.82
N LEU A 253 -16.17 1.32 -5.05
CA LEU A 253 -16.87 2.52 -5.54
C LEU A 253 -18.24 2.20 -6.11
#